data_91216fa3a437cf5979916d3e0671a3a8
#
_entry.id   91216fa3a437cf5979916d3e0671a3a8
#
_cell.length_a   1.000
_cell.length_b   1.000
_cell.length_c   1.000
_cell.angle_alpha   90.00
_cell.angle_beta   90.00
_cell.angle_gamma   90.00
#
_symmetry.space_group_name_H-M   'P 1'
#
loop_
_entity.id
_entity.type
_entity.pdbx_description
1 polymer ?
#
loop_
_entity_poly.entity_id
_entity_poly.type
_entity_poly.pdbx_seq_one_letter_code
_entity_poly.pdbx_strand_id
1 'polypeptide(L)'
;MSSIFRGTLLGAVTLILVACAAEGPGPLEGTWVVTDPFPVTVAFRPGEVEAMGTIKKASYKIDGDEVLVTYKEGASKGTSFRYTVIDANTIRSDSGTFRRVR
;
A
#
# COMPACT_ATOMS: atom_id res chain seq x y z
N MET A 1 20.59 32.20 -21.86
CA MET A 1 20.26 31.93 -21.70
C MET A 1 19.61 31.08 -21.81
N SER A 2 19.30 30.93 -22.00
CA SER A 2 18.61 30.17 -22.22
C SER A 2 18.75 28.99 -21.79
N SER A 3 19.41 28.57 -21.75
CA SER A 3 19.70 27.43 -21.50
C SER A 3 19.25 27.12 -20.32
N ILE A 4 19.28 27.64 -19.83
CA ILE A 4 18.94 27.47 -18.79
C ILE A 4 17.92 26.76 -18.54
N PHE A 5 17.19 26.80 -18.98
CA PHE A 5 16.22 26.23 -18.75
C PHE A 5 16.18 25.02 -18.76
N ARG A 6 17.10 24.55 -19.00
CA ARG A 6 17.16 23.44 -19.19
C ARG A 6 17.15 22.78 -17.96
N GLY A 7 17.68 23.00 -17.05
CA GLY A 7 17.78 22.34 -15.84
C GLY A 7 16.45 22.03 -15.28
N THR A 8 15.58 22.83 -15.60
CA THR A 8 14.28 22.61 -15.12
C THR A 8 13.64 21.37 -15.56
N LEU A 9 13.99 20.90 -16.66
CA LEU A 9 13.39 19.71 -17.14
C LEU A 9 13.64 18.55 -16.28
N LEU A 10 14.73 18.54 -15.61
CA LEU A 10 15.07 17.46 -14.75
C LEU A 10 14.13 17.29 -13.65
N GLY A 11 13.58 18.34 -13.18
CA GLY A 11 12.65 18.26 -12.08
C GLY A 11 11.42 17.50 -12.47
N ALA A 12 11.00 17.64 -13.68
CA ALA A 12 9.80 16.97 -14.12
C ALA A 12 9.95 15.46 -14.09
N VAL A 13 11.11 14.99 -14.43
CA VAL A 13 11.34 13.57 -14.43
C VAL A 13 11.22 13.00 -13.04
N THR A 14 11.67 13.72 -12.07
CA THR A 14 11.58 13.26 -10.70
C THR A 14 10.14 13.08 -10.26
N LEU A 15 9.27 13.94 -10.71
CA LEU A 15 7.88 13.83 -10.34
C LEU A 15 7.25 12.54 -10.83
N ILE A 16 7.66 12.10 -11.97
CA ILE A 16 7.12 10.86 -12.51
C ILE A 16 7.46 9.69 -11.62
N LEU A 17 8.67 9.68 -11.11
CA LEU A 17 9.09 8.60 -10.24
C LEU A 17 8.28 8.56 -8.97
N VAL A 18 7.95 9.71 -8.45
CA VAL A 18 7.15 9.77 -7.24
C VAL A 18 5.78 9.19 -7.50
N ALA A 19 5.20 9.48 -8.63
CA ALA A 19 3.89 8.97 -8.96
C ALA A 19 3.89 7.46 -9.03
N CYS A 20 4.93 6.88 -9.59
CA CYS A 20 5.02 5.43 -9.68
C CYS A 20 5.12 4.80 -8.30
N ALA A 21 5.88 5.42 -7.42
CA ALA A 21 6.04 4.89 -6.08
C ALA A 21 4.72 4.87 -5.32
N ALA A 22 3.83 5.80 -5.65
CA ALA A 22 2.57 5.89 -4.94
C ALA A 22 1.61 4.77 -5.26
N GLU A 23 1.90 3.97 -6.27
CA GLU A 23 1.00 2.89 -6.65
C GLU A 23 1.28 1.58 -5.96
N GLY A 24 2.40 1.46 -5.32
CA GLY A 24 2.75 0.22 -4.66
C GLY A 24 2.38 0.25 -3.19
N PRO A 25 2.31 -0.92 -2.57
CA PRO A 25 1.96 -1.01 -1.16
C PRO A 25 3.08 -0.57 -0.21
N GLY A 26 4.29 -0.33 -0.71
CA GLY A 26 5.39 0.09 0.15
C GLY A 26 5.68 -0.93 1.23
N PRO A 27 5.74 -0.50 2.49
CA PRO A 27 6.08 -1.44 3.56
C PRO A 27 5.04 -2.52 3.81
N LEU A 28 3.86 -2.40 3.22
CA LEU A 28 2.86 -3.46 3.35
C LEU A 28 3.09 -4.61 2.39
N GLU A 29 3.95 -4.44 1.40
CA GLU A 29 4.09 -5.48 0.39
C GLU A 29 4.41 -6.82 1.02
N GLY A 30 3.69 -7.88 0.61
CA GLY A 30 3.91 -9.22 1.13
C GLY A 30 2.64 -9.81 1.69
N THR A 31 2.79 -10.90 2.42
CA THR A 31 1.68 -11.67 2.96
C THR A 31 1.71 -11.56 4.48
N TRP A 32 0.52 -11.38 5.04
CA TRP A 32 0.36 -11.14 6.46
C TRP A 32 -0.76 -12.00 7.00
N VAL A 33 -0.70 -12.30 8.29
CA VAL A 33 -1.75 -13.09 8.94
C VAL A 33 -2.12 -12.45 10.27
N VAL A 34 -3.43 -12.42 10.54
CA VAL A 34 -3.96 -12.08 11.84
C VAL A 34 -4.64 -13.35 12.34
N THR A 35 -4.47 -13.67 13.61
CA THR A 35 -4.96 -14.94 14.15
C THR A 35 -6.10 -14.79 15.13
N ASP A 36 -6.41 -13.59 15.57
CA ASP A 36 -7.43 -13.36 16.58
C ASP A 36 -8.50 -12.45 16.01
N PRO A 37 -9.78 -12.86 16.03
CA PRO A 37 -10.34 -14.05 16.67
C PRO A 37 -10.16 -15.33 15.88
N PHE A 38 -9.84 -15.24 14.59
CA PHE A 38 -9.59 -16.44 13.79
C PHE A 38 -8.62 -16.06 12.68
N PRO A 39 -7.94 -17.04 12.10
CA PRO A 39 -6.86 -16.72 11.14
C PRO A 39 -7.41 -16.13 9.84
N VAL A 40 -6.82 -15.01 9.45
CA VAL A 40 -7.13 -14.36 8.18
C VAL A 40 -5.79 -14.00 7.54
N THR A 41 -5.64 -14.38 6.29
CA THR A 41 -4.42 -14.09 5.55
C THR A 41 -4.72 -13.04 4.50
N VAL A 42 -3.85 -12.05 4.40
CA VAL A 42 -4.00 -11.00 3.41
C VAL A 42 -2.66 -10.77 2.74
N ALA A 43 -2.67 -10.54 1.44
CA ALA A 43 -1.47 -10.25 0.69
C ALA A 43 -1.63 -8.93 -0.02
N PHE A 44 -0.67 -8.04 0.15
CA PHE A 44 -0.67 -6.74 -0.50
C PHE A 44 0.34 -6.76 -1.63
N ARG A 45 -0.12 -6.46 -2.84
CA ARG A 45 0.72 -6.43 -4.03
C ARG A 45 0.43 -5.13 -4.78
N PRO A 46 1.32 -4.71 -5.65
CA PRO A 46 1.04 -3.49 -6.41
C PRO A 46 -0.32 -3.60 -7.11
N GLY A 47 -1.17 -2.62 -6.87
CA GLY A 47 -2.45 -2.52 -7.53
C GLY A 47 -3.53 -3.46 -7.06
N GLU A 48 -3.27 -4.33 -6.10
CA GLU A 48 -4.28 -5.31 -5.69
C GLU A 48 -4.05 -5.82 -4.27
N VAL A 49 -5.11 -6.37 -3.70
CA VAL A 49 -5.07 -7.02 -2.39
C VAL A 49 -5.73 -8.38 -2.53
N GLU A 50 -5.12 -9.39 -1.98
CA GLU A 50 -5.73 -10.70 -1.93
C GLU A 50 -6.07 -11.02 -0.49
N ALA A 51 -7.34 -11.30 -0.22
CA ALA A 51 -7.79 -11.66 1.12
C ALA A 51 -8.77 -12.80 1.01
N MET A 52 -8.55 -13.84 1.80
CA MET A 52 -9.45 -14.99 1.86
C MET A 52 -9.67 -15.59 0.47
N GLY A 53 -8.62 -15.63 -0.33
CA GLY A 53 -8.67 -16.25 -1.65
C GLY A 53 -9.27 -15.38 -2.74
N THR A 54 -9.64 -14.15 -2.44
CA THR A 54 -10.22 -13.25 -3.43
C THR A 54 -9.28 -12.09 -3.70
N ILE A 55 -9.03 -11.81 -4.97
CA ILE A 55 -8.16 -10.70 -5.36
C ILE A 55 -9.03 -9.54 -5.81
N LYS A 56 -8.75 -8.35 -5.29
CA LYS A 56 -9.46 -7.15 -5.66
C LYS A 56 -8.48 -6.02 -5.93
N LYS A 57 -8.82 -5.18 -6.88
CA LYS A 57 -7.97 -4.03 -7.17
C LYS A 57 -8.03 -3.04 -6.03
N ALA A 58 -6.91 -2.42 -5.76
CA ALA A 58 -6.78 -1.48 -4.67
C ALA A 58 -5.70 -0.47 -4.97
N SER A 59 -5.78 0.68 -4.33
CA SER A 59 -4.73 1.67 -4.40
C SER A 59 -4.19 1.92 -3.00
N TYR A 60 -2.97 2.41 -2.94
CA TYR A 60 -2.27 2.61 -1.67
C TYR A 60 -1.82 4.05 -1.56
N LYS A 61 -1.96 4.60 -0.37
CA LYS A 61 -1.43 5.93 -0.09
C LYS A 61 -0.56 5.82 1.15
N ILE A 62 0.73 6.08 0.98
CA ILE A 62 1.69 5.95 2.07
C ILE A 62 1.91 7.30 2.72
N ASP A 63 1.82 7.34 4.03
CA ASP A 63 2.00 8.56 4.78
C ASP A 63 2.77 8.20 6.04
N GLY A 64 4.10 8.32 5.97
CA GLY A 64 4.95 7.95 7.08
C GLY A 64 4.86 6.46 7.39
N ASP A 65 4.45 6.14 8.59
CA ASP A 65 4.31 4.74 8.99
C ASP A 65 2.89 4.24 8.80
N GLU A 66 2.05 5.01 8.11
CA GLU A 66 0.69 4.58 7.82
C GLU A 66 0.50 4.35 6.34
N VAL A 67 -0.31 3.36 5.99
CA VAL A 67 -0.67 3.11 4.61
C VAL A 67 -2.17 3.00 4.53
N LEU A 68 -2.78 3.81 3.67
CA LEU A 68 -4.20 3.78 3.45
C LEU A 68 -4.47 2.94 2.23
N VAL A 69 -5.26 1.89 2.39
CA VAL A 69 -5.59 0.97 1.31
C VAL A 69 -7.03 1.21 0.91
N THR A 70 -7.25 1.60 -0.34
CA THR A 70 -8.59 1.89 -0.83
C THR A 70 -8.96 0.85 -1.88
N TYR A 71 -10.07 0.17 -1.66
CA TYR A 71 -10.54 -0.84 -2.60
C TYR A 71 -11.20 -0.19 -3.80
N LYS A 72 -10.93 -0.70 -4.98
CA LYS A 72 -11.41 -0.11 -6.23
C LYS A 72 -12.47 -0.97 -6.89
N GLU A 73 -12.83 -2.09 -6.31
CA GLU A 73 -13.88 -2.95 -6.87
C GLU A 73 -14.48 -3.82 -5.78
N GLY A 74 -15.61 -4.45 -6.10
CA GLY A 74 -16.28 -5.31 -5.15
C GLY A 74 -17.17 -4.55 -4.20
N ALA A 75 -17.66 -5.25 -3.20
CA ALA A 75 -18.57 -4.66 -2.23
C ALA A 75 -17.92 -3.55 -1.41
N SER A 76 -16.61 -3.59 -1.29
CA SER A 76 -15.87 -2.59 -0.52
C SER A 76 -15.36 -1.43 -1.37
N LYS A 77 -15.80 -1.35 -2.63
CA LYS A 77 -15.33 -0.29 -3.50
C LYS A 77 -15.48 1.08 -2.85
N GLY A 78 -14.41 1.85 -2.85
CA GLY A 78 -14.40 3.17 -2.25
C GLY A 78 -14.11 3.20 -0.77
N THR A 79 -14.05 2.04 -0.13
CA THR A 79 -13.75 1.96 1.30
C THR A 79 -12.24 1.93 1.49
N SER A 80 -11.77 2.67 2.49
CA SER A 80 -10.36 2.72 2.80
C SER A 80 -10.09 2.11 4.17
N PHE A 81 -8.99 1.38 4.25
CA PHE A 81 -8.55 0.77 5.50
C PHE A 81 -7.16 1.29 5.81
N ARG A 82 -6.95 1.66 7.06
CA ARG A 82 -5.66 2.22 7.48
C ARG A 82 -4.86 1.17 8.21
N TYR A 83 -3.60 1.02 7.81
CA TYR A 83 -2.67 0.11 8.44
C TYR A 83 -1.50 0.91 8.97
N THR A 84 -1.12 0.65 10.20
CA THR A 84 0.04 1.30 10.81
C THR A 84 1.18 0.30 10.86
N VAL A 85 2.32 0.69 10.33
CA VAL A 85 3.50 -0.17 10.32
C VAL A 85 4.20 -0.04 11.67
N ILE A 86 4.23 -1.12 12.41
CA ILE A 86 4.88 -1.14 13.72
C ILE A 86 6.37 -1.44 13.53
N ASP A 87 6.67 -2.46 12.72
CA ASP A 87 8.04 -2.79 12.35
C ASP A 87 7.99 -3.60 11.07
N ALA A 88 9.11 -4.12 10.62
CA ALA A 88 9.19 -4.81 9.33
C ALA A 88 8.29 -6.03 9.24
N ASN A 89 7.90 -6.58 10.36
CA ASN A 89 7.12 -7.82 10.40
C ASN A 89 5.78 -7.69 11.10
N THR A 90 5.39 -6.49 11.48
CA THR A 90 4.17 -6.28 12.26
C THR A 90 3.43 -5.04 11.76
N ILE A 91 2.16 -5.19 11.46
CA ILE A 91 1.30 -4.05 11.12
C ILE A 91 0.03 -4.16 11.95
N ARG A 92 -0.66 -3.04 12.10
CA ARG A 92 -1.87 -2.98 12.90
C ARG A 92 -2.96 -2.26 12.17
N SER A 93 -4.18 -2.74 12.30
CA SER A 93 -5.36 -2.07 11.77
C SER A 93 -6.49 -2.20 12.79
N ASP A 94 -7.67 -1.71 12.42
CA ASP A 94 -8.84 -1.87 13.29
C ASP A 94 -9.20 -3.33 13.47
N SER A 95 -8.78 -4.18 12.55
CA SER A 95 -9.07 -5.62 12.63
C SER A 95 -8.10 -6.35 13.53
N GLY A 96 -7.04 -5.72 13.95
CA GLY A 96 -6.08 -6.36 14.83
C GLY A 96 -4.65 -6.20 14.37
N THR A 97 -3.79 -7.01 14.92
CA THR A 97 -2.36 -6.97 14.62
C THR A 97 -2.02 -8.12 13.68
N PHE A 98 -1.36 -7.79 12.59
CA PHE A 98 -0.98 -8.76 11.57
C PHE A 98 0.52 -8.99 11.64
N ARG A 99 0.92 -10.23 11.41
CA ARG A 99 2.33 -10.61 11.37
C ARG A 99 2.68 -11.09 9.97
N ARG A 100 3.88 -10.75 9.54
CA ARG A 100 4.33 -11.13 8.21
C ARG A 100 4.55 -12.64 8.13
N VAL A 101 4.11 -13.23 7.04
CA VAL A 101 4.31 -14.64 6.78
C VAL A 101 5.60 -14.79 6.00
N ARG A 102 6.42 -15.74 6.38
CA ARG A 102 7.70 -15.96 5.74
C ARG A 102 7.72 -17.17 4.85
#